data_29e5ba85ec6435c8fe81e6b2db746289
#
_entry.id   29e5ba85ec6435c8fe81e6b2db746289
#
_cell.length_a   1.000
_cell.length_b   1.000
_cell.length_c   1.000
_cell.angle_alpha   90.00
_cell.angle_beta   90.00
_cell.angle_gamma   90.00
#
_symmetry.space_group_name_H-M   'P 1'
#
loop_
_entity.id
_entity.type
_entity.pdbx_description
1 polymer ?
#
loop_
_entity_poly.entity_id
_entity_poly.type
_entity_poly.pdbx_seq_one_letter_code
_entity_poly.pdbx_strand_id
1 'polypeptide(L)'
;MTKQYQTRSQLKNAAKDKLMGHYGGAVLITFLSTLIPSVVSFFISQISVMTKLALPGLSAQGNSIFVSVVFFLISLAVSAVLGVMQLGLTLFFLNLACGQPASAGNLFYGFRTHSNKALAVSSVLVLLNTLCMTPYQELSVRYLSTLDAKWLTYTLAAAVIGMVVYVPLSLSLSMVFFLMLDFPDKGTKEILKLSMRIMKGHKCRLFVLELSFIPLVCLCLLSFGIGMLWLTPYMNMTMAMFFLDLMKPEKEVTA
;
A
#
# COMPACT_ATOMS: atom_id res chain seq x y z
N MET A 1 11.64 -7.44 -31.26
CA MET A 1 11.36 -8.72 -30.56
C MET A 1 10.49 -8.45 -29.36
N THR A 2 9.39 -9.17 -29.20
CA THR A 2 8.42 -8.90 -28.11
C THR A 2 8.79 -9.73 -26.89
N LYS A 3 9.06 -9.08 -25.77
CA LYS A 3 9.31 -9.72 -24.48
C LYS A 3 8.08 -10.56 -24.08
N GLN A 4 8.22 -11.86 -23.90
CA GLN A 4 7.13 -12.74 -23.53
C GLN A 4 6.95 -12.73 -22.01
N TYR A 5 5.94 -12.04 -21.54
CA TYR A 5 5.58 -11.95 -20.13
C TYR A 5 4.70 -13.13 -19.68
N GLN A 6 4.83 -13.52 -18.42
CA GLN A 6 4.00 -14.58 -17.83
C GLN A 6 2.52 -14.21 -17.79
N THR A 7 1.65 -15.19 -17.97
CA THR A 7 0.20 -15.01 -17.81
C THR A 7 -0.17 -14.83 -16.34
N ARG A 8 -1.35 -14.26 -16.06
CA ARG A 8 -1.88 -14.10 -14.70
C ARG A 8 -1.92 -15.43 -13.93
N SER A 9 -2.34 -16.50 -14.59
CA SER A 9 -2.40 -17.83 -13.98
C SER A 9 -1.01 -18.33 -13.59
N GLN A 10 -0.01 -18.17 -14.46
CA GLN A 10 1.37 -18.56 -14.20
C GLN A 10 1.95 -17.80 -13.01
N LEU A 11 1.73 -16.47 -12.91
CA LEU A 11 2.18 -15.65 -11.78
C LEU A 11 1.55 -16.13 -10.47
N LYS A 12 0.25 -16.39 -10.47
CA LYS A 12 -0.49 -16.87 -9.31
C LYS A 12 -0.03 -18.27 -8.86
N ASN A 13 0.20 -19.18 -9.81
CA ASN A 13 0.68 -20.53 -9.51
C ASN A 13 2.11 -20.46 -8.96
N ALA A 14 3.01 -19.70 -9.59
CA ALA A 14 4.36 -19.50 -9.09
C ALA A 14 4.38 -18.87 -7.67
N ALA A 15 3.47 -17.95 -7.38
CA ALA A 15 3.32 -17.39 -6.03
C ALA A 15 2.86 -18.44 -5.02
N LYS A 16 1.92 -19.32 -5.39
CA LYS A 16 1.49 -20.44 -4.56
C LYS A 16 2.62 -21.39 -4.25
N ASP A 17 3.36 -21.82 -5.28
CA ASP A 17 4.47 -22.77 -5.14
C ASP A 17 5.55 -22.23 -4.20
N LYS A 18 5.88 -20.95 -4.32
CA LYS A 18 6.87 -20.29 -3.45
C LYS A 18 6.38 -20.09 -2.00
N LEU A 19 5.08 -19.98 -1.78
CA LEU A 19 4.49 -19.90 -0.44
C LEU A 19 4.37 -21.28 0.23
N MET A 20 4.36 -22.39 -0.52
CA MET A 20 4.30 -23.72 0.05
C MET A 20 5.49 -23.96 1.00
N GLY A 21 5.19 -24.38 2.24
CA GLY A 21 6.18 -24.56 3.31
C GLY A 21 6.54 -23.28 4.10
N HIS A 22 6.18 -22.08 3.60
CA HIS A 22 6.52 -20.80 4.23
C HIS A 22 5.31 -19.95 4.62
N TYR A 23 4.10 -20.50 4.51
CA TYR A 23 2.86 -19.78 4.78
C TYR A 23 2.78 -19.18 6.20
N GLY A 24 3.24 -19.92 7.22
CA GLY A 24 3.22 -19.46 8.61
C GLY A 24 4.01 -18.15 8.81
N GLY A 25 5.22 -18.09 8.28
CA GLY A 25 6.05 -16.88 8.32
C GLY A 25 5.44 -15.74 7.50
N ALA A 26 4.90 -16.03 6.31
CA ALA A 26 4.26 -15.06 5.45
C ALA A 26 2.99 -14.44 6.08
N VAL A 27 2.15 -15.26 6.72
CA VAL A 27 0.97 -14.80 7.47
C VAL A 27 1.40 -13.95 8.66
N LEU A 28 2.38 -14.41 9.44
CA LEU A 28 2.86 -13.67 10.62
C LEU A 28 3.36 -12.28 10.26
N ILE A 29 4.25 -12.17 9.28
CA ILE A 29 4.83 -10.87 8.88
C ILE A 29 3.78 -9.94 8.29
N THR A 30 2.86 -10.48 7.49
CA THR A 30 1.76 -9.69 6.91
C THR A 30 0.80 -9.23 8.00
N PHE A 31 0.47 -10.08 8.95
CA PHE A 31 -0.36 -9.74 10.10
C PHE A 31 0.30 -8.63 10.94
N LEU A 32 1.57 -8.76 11.29
CA LEU A 32 2.30 -7.73 12.03
C LEU A 32 2.37 -6.41 11.26
N SER A 33 2.60 -6.46 9.94
CA SER A 33 2.67 -5.26 9.09
C SER A 33 1.35 -4.51 8.97
N THR A 34 0.22 -5.15 9.20
CA THR A 34 -1.11 -4.53 9.24
C THR A 34 -1.54 -4.17 10.64
N LEU A 35 -1.28 -5.03 11.62
CA LEU A 35 -1.69 -4.84 13.01
C LEU A 35 -1.02 -3.61 13.64
N ILE A 36 0.31 -3.49 13.51
CA ILE A 36 1.06 -2.39 14.13
C ILE A 36 0.56 -1.02 13.65
N PRO A 37 0.48 -0.74 12.32
CA PRO A 37 -0.07 0.53 11.85
C PRO A 37 -1.52 0.76 12.25
N SER A 38 -2.36 -0.28 12.27
CA SER A 38 -3.77 -0.17 12.64
C SER A 38 -3.95 0.23 14.11
N VAL A 39 -3.20 -0.40 15.01
CA VAL A 39 -3.23 -0.09 16.45
C VAL A 39 -2.75 1.34 16.70
N VAL A 40 -1.63 1.75 16.09
CA VAL A 40 -1.10 3.11 16.26
C VAL A 40 -2.10 4.15 15.72
N SER A 41 -2.67 3.92 14.53
CA SER A 41 -3.66 4.82 13.94
C SER A 41 -4.94 4.91 14.77
N PHE A 42 -5.37 3.78 15.35
CA PHE A 42 -6.51 3.75 16.27
C PHE A 42 -6.27 4.64 17.50
N PHE A 43 -5.13 4.51 18.17
CA PHE A 43 -4.82 5.34 19.34
C PHE A 43 -4.73 6.83 18.99
N ILE A 44 -4.12 7.18 17.85
CA ILE A 44 -4.07 8.58 17.39
C ILE A 44 -5.48 9.13 17.17
N SER A 45 -6.36 8.36 16.54
CA SER A 45 -7.75 8.78 16.30
C SER A 45 -8.52 8.98 17.63
N GLN A 46 -8.33 8.06 18.61
CA GLN A 46 -8.94 8.20 19.93
C GLN A 46 -8.46 9.44 20.69
N ILE A 47 -7.14 9.72 20.66
CA ILE A 47 -6.56 10.92 21.26
C ILE A 47 -7.16 12.17 20.62
N SER A 48 -7.31 12.22 19.30
CA SER A 48 -7.94 13.33 18.58
C SER A 48 -9.39 13.58 19.02
N VAL A 49 -10.17 12.51 19.15
CA VAL A 49 -11.58 12.59 19.63
C VAL A 49 -11.63 13.07 21.08
N MET A 50 -10.81 12.48 21.97
CA MET A 50 -10.77 12.85 23.39
C MET A 50 -10.32 14.30 23.60
N THR A 51 -9.35 14.79 22.80
CA THR A 51 -8.90 16.19 22.87
C THR A 51 -10.04 17.16 22.50
N LYS A 52 -10.80 16.85 21.45
CA LYS A 52 -11.96 17.67 21.05
C LYS A 52 -13.08 17.67 22.09
N LEU A 53 -13.27 16.56 22.79
CA LEU A 53 -14.30 16.40 23.81
C LEU A 53 -13.90 17.06 25.15
N ALA A 54 -12.65 16.89 25.57
CA ALA A 54 -12.15 17.38 26.86
C ALA A 54 -11.88 18.90 26.89
N LEU A 55 -11.62 19.48 25.72
CA LEU A 55 -11.26 20.90 25.58
C LEU A 55 -12.22 21.61 24.60
N PRO A 56 -13.50 21.80 24.98
CA PRO A 56 -14.49 22.43 24.09
C PRO A 56 -14.12 23.87 23.70
N GLY A 57 -13.31 24.56 24.47
CA GLY A 57 -12.77 25.89 24.12
C GLY A 57 -11.77 25.83 22.95
N LEU A 58 -11.06 24.73 22.76
CA LEU A 58 -10.19 24.48 21.58
C LEU A 58 -11.02 24.08 20.35
N SER A 59 -12.25 23.60 20.55
CA SER A 59 -13.17 23.27 19.46
C SER A 59 -14.07 24.42 19.04
N ALA A 60 -13.98 25.59 19.71
CA ALA A 60 -14.65 26.83 19.30
C ALA A 60 -14.09 27.34 17.96
N GLN A 61 -14.95 28.00 17.18
CA GLN A 61 -14.87 28.26 15.73
C GLN A 61 -13.51 28.59 15.06
N GLY A 62 -12.55 29.16 15.78
CA GLY A 62 -11.21 29.46 15.25
C GLY A 62 -10.15 28.41 15.58
N ASN A 63 -10.24 27.80 16.77
CA ASN A 63 -9.25 26.87 17.28
C ASN A 63 -9.47 25.43 16.77
N SER A 64 -10.69 25.08 16.33
CA SER A 64 -11.01 23.74 15.81
C SER A 64 -10.25 23.41 14.52
N ILE A 65 -10.03 24.40 13.66
CA ILE A 65 -9.26 24.24 12.42
C ILE A 65 -7.79 23.99 12.78
N PHE A 66 -7.22 24.79 13.68
CA PHE A 66 -5.83 24.63 14.12
C PHE A 66 -5.59 23.24 14.73
N VAL A 67 -6.43 22.79 15.66
CA VAL A 67 -6.34 21.46 16.28
C VAL A 67 -6.45 20.36 15.21
N SER A 68 -7.38 20.48 14.27
CA SER A 68 -7.57 19.51 13.20
C SER A 68 -6.34 19.45 12.27
N VAL A 69 -5.74 20.58 11.94
CA VAL A 69 -4.49 20.63 11.13
C VAL A 69 -3.32 19.99 11.87
N VAL A 70 -3.16 20.25 13.17
CA VAL A 70 -2.10 19.64 13.97
C VAL A 70 -2.24 18.12 14.01
N PHE A 71 -3.44 17.60 14.30
CA PHE A 71 -3.67 16.14 14.28
C PHE A 71 -3.50 15.55 12.88
N PHE A 72 -3.88 16.25 11.83
CA PHE A 72 -3.64 15.84 10.45
C PHE A 72 -2.13 15.70 10.15
N LEU A 73 -1.32 16.69 10.54
CA LEU A 73 0.13 16.65 10.35
C LEU A 73 0.78 15.52 11.16
N ILE A 74 0.33 15.31 12.41
CA ILE A 74 0.80 14.18 13.23
C ILE A 74 0.44 12.85 12.57
N SER A 75 -0.79 12.67 12.11
CA SER A 75 -1.22 11.44 11.45
C SER A 75 -0.46 11.18 10.14
N LEU A 76 -0.16 12.23 9.38
CA LEU A 76 0.65 12.16 8.17
C LEU A 76 2.08 11.69 8.48
N ALA A 77 2.72 12.31 9.48
CA ALA A 77 4.08 11.96 9.89
C ALA A 77 4.16 10.51 10.39
N VAL A 78 3.22 10.10 11.23
CA VAL A 78 3.16 8.73 11.75
C VAL A 78 2.90 7.73 10.62
N SER A 79 1.99 8.02 9.70
CA SER A 79 1.71 7.16 8.54
C SER A 79 2.94 7.01 7.64
N ALA A 80 3.74 8.07 7.46
CA ALA A 80 4.98 7.99 6.71
C ALA A 80 6.02 7.09 7.39
N VAL A 81 6.17 7.19 8.73
CA VAL A 81 7.05 6.32 9.51
C VAL A 81 6.58 4.85 9.43
N LEU A 82 5.30 4.61 9.63
CA LEU A 82 4.73 3.26 9.54
C LEU A 82 4.82 2.70 8.11
N GLY A 83 4.76 3.55 7.09
CA GLY A 83 4.96 3.17 5.70
C GLY A 83 6.34 2.58 5.40
N VAL A 84 7.36 2.87 6.23
CA VAL A 84 8.69 2.25 6.13
C VAL A 84 8.63 0.73 6.35
N MET A 85 7.67 0.23 7.15
CA MET A 85 7.46 -1.21 7.35
C MET A 85 7.09 -1.92 6.04
N GLN A 86 6.51 -1.22 5.08
CA GLN A 86 6.17 -1.78 3.76
C GLN A 86 7.41 -2.18 2.96
N LEU A 87 8.55 -1.47 3.15
CA LEU A 87 9.82 -1.88 2.56
C LEU A 87 10.29 -3.23 3.12
N GLY A 88 10.17 -3.41 4.44
CA GLY A 88 10.52 -4.68 5.10
C GLY A 88 9.63 -5.84 4.67
N LEU A 89 8.34 -5.59 4.52
CA LEU A 89 7.39 -6.58 3.99
C LEU A 89 7.76 -6.96 2.54
N THR A 90 8.08 -5.98 1.71
CA THR A 90 8.50 -6.18 0.32
C THR A 90 9.79 -7.01 0.25
N LEU A 91 10.78 -6.72 1.12
CA LEU A 91 12.02 -7.50 1.22
C LEU A 91 11.75 -8.96 1.58
N PHE A 92 10.86 -9.23 2.54
CA PHE A 92 10.50 -10.59 2.91
C PHE A 92 9.98 -11.38 1.72
N PHE A 93 9.00 -10.83 0.99
CA PHE A 93 8.42 -11.52 -0.16
C PHE A 93 9.38 -11.61 -1.35
N LEU A 94 10.25 -10.63 -1.54
CA LEU A 94 11.29 -10.69 -2.58
C LEU A 94 12.32 -11.77 -2.27
N ASN A 95 12.81 -11.86 -1.02
CA ASN A 95 13.71 -12.93 -0.59
C ASN A 95 13.07 -14.32 -0.78
N LEU A 96 11.83 -14.48 -0.35
CA LEU A 96 11.10 -15.73 -0.52
C LEU A 96 10.92 -16.10 -2.01
N ALA A 97 10.62 -15.12 -2.87
CA ALA A 97 10.51 -15.31 -4.31
C ALA A 97 11.83 -15.78 -4.94
N CYS A 98 12.96 -15.23 -4.48
CA CYS A 98 14.31 -15.58 -4.92
C CYS A 98 14.85 -16.85 -4.26
N GLY A 99 14.13 -17.47 -3.32
CA GLY A 99 14.60 -18.65 -2.57
C GLY A 99 15.67 -18.32 -1.53
N GLN A 100 15.73 -17.06 -1.08
CA GLN A 100 16.64 -16.62 -0.03
C GLN A 100 15.98 -16.74 1.35
N PRO A 101 16.76 -16.81 2.45
CA PRO A 101 16.20 -16.88 3.80
C PRO A 101 15.38 -15.63 4.10
N ALA A 102 14.11 -15.85 4.45
CA ALA A 102 13.16 -14.79 4.79
C ALA A 102 12.73 -14.96 6.25
N SER A 103 12.92 -13.92 7.06
CA SER A 103 12.57 -13.91 8.48
C SER A 103 11.64 -12.76 8.83
N ALA A 104 10.86 -12.90 9.91
CA ALA A 104 9.98 -11.84 10.41
C ALA A 104 10.76 -10.56 10.79
N GLY A 105 12.05 -10.68 11.13
CA GLY A 105 12.94 -9.54 11.39
C GLY A 105 13.14 -8.61 10.19
N ASN A 106 12.90 -9.08 8.97
CA ASN A 106 12.96 -8.28 7.75
C ASN A 106 11.95 -7.11 7.77
N LEU A 107 10.85 -7.21 8.56
CA LEU A 107 9.86 -6.14 8.70
C LEU A 107 10.48 -4.80 9.11
N PHE A 108 11.51 -4.84 9.95
CA PHE A 108 12.19 -3.65 10.46
C PHE A 108 13.43 -3.25 9.64
N TYR A 109 13.67 -3.91 8.51
CA TYR A 109 14.82 -3.63 7.65
C TYR A 109 14.90 -2.15 7.23
N GLY A 110 13.78 -1.56 6.83
CA GLY A 110 13.70 -0.18 6.38
C GLY A 110 14.11 0.85 7.45
N PHE A 111 13.97 0.51 8.74
CA PHE A 111 14.40 1.37 9.85
C PHE A 111 15.90 1.27 10.14
N ARG A 112 16.51 0.12 9.82
CA ARG A 112 17.96 -0.13 10.06
C ARG A 112 18.81 0.32 8.89
N THR A 113 18.31 0.10 7.67
CA THR A 113 19.07 0.34 6.43
C THR A 113 18.26 1.27 5.54
N HIS A 114 18.87 2.34 5.06
CA HIS A 114 18.27 3.32 4.15
C HIS A 114 16.99 4.02 4.69
N SER A 115 16.89 4.22 6.02
CA SER A 115 15.71 4.80 6.68
C SER A 115 15.26 6.14 6.06
N ASN A 116 16.18 7.03 5.75
CA ASN A 116 15.87 8.34 5.16
C ASN A 116 15.23 8.22 3.75
N LYS A 117 15.73 7.28 2.92
CA LYS A 117 15.16 7.05 1.59
C LYS A 117 13.78 6.39 1.70
N ALA A 118 13.65 5.38 2.58
CA ALA A 118 12.39 4.70 2.83
C ALA A 118 11.33 5.68 3.35
N LEU A 119 11.70 6.54 4.30
CA LEU A 119 10.82 7.58 4.83
C LEU A 119 10.40 8.58 3.74
N ALA A 120 11.33 9.04 2.90
CA ALA A 120 11.01 9.96 1.80
C ALA A 120 10.05 9.33 0.78
N VAL A 121 10.27 8.06 0.40
CA VAL A 121 9.36 7.32 -0.48
C VAL A 121 7.98 7.16 0.16
N SER A 122 7.94 6.69 1.41
CA SER A 122 6.68 6.52 2.15
C SER A 122 5.92 7.82 2.30
N SER A 123 6.61 8.93 2.60
CA SER A 123 5.99 10.26 2.69
C SER A 123 5.33 10.68 1.38
N VAL A 124 5.98 10.46 0.24
CA VAL A 124 5.39 10.76 -1.08
C VAL A 124 4.14 9.92 -1.33
N LEU A 125 4.19 8.62 -1.04
CA LEU A 125 3.05 7.72 -1.25
C LEU A 125 1.87 8.07 -0.32
N VAL A 126 2.15 8.39 0.95
CA VAL A 126 1.14 8.82 1.93
C VAL A 126 0.52 10.15 1.52
N LEU A 127 1.33 11.13 1.09
CA LEU A 127 0.82 12.42 0.60
C LEU A 127 -0.10 12.25 -0.62
N LEU A 128 0.29 11.43 -1.59
CA LEU A 128 -0.53 11.14 -2.77
C LEU A 128 -1.87 10.49 -2.37
N ASN A 129 -1.83 9.49 -1.49
CA ASN A 129 -3.03 8.84 -0.97
C ASN A 129 -3.94 9.87 -0.26
N THR A 130 -3.37 10.65 0.65
CA THR A 130 -4.10 11.64 1.42
C THR A 130 -4.75 12.70 0.53
N LEU A 131 -4.02 13.26 -0.44
CA LEU A 131 -4.57 14.26 -1.36
C LEU A 131 -5.74 13.72 -2.19
N CYS A 132 -5.66 12.45 -2.63
CA CYS A 132 -6.73 11.84 -3.41
C CYS A 132 -7.96 11.46 -2.55
N MET A 133 -7.75 11.06 -1.29
CA MET A 133 -8.82 10.51 -0.44
C MET A 133 -9.45 11.52 0.51
N THR A 134 -8.77 12.62 0.86
CA THR A 134 -9.31 13.65 1.78
C THR A 134 -10.66 14.21 1.33
N PRO A 135 -10.89 14.58 0.05
CA PRO A 135 -12.18 15.12 -0.37
C PRO A 135 -13.34 14.16 -0.12
N TYR A 136 -13.12 12.87 -0.41
CA TYR A 136 -14.09 11.82 -0.11
C TYR A 136 -14.37 11.69 1.38
N GLN A 137 -13.33 11.68 2.21
CA GLN A 137 -13.45 11.53 3.68
C GLN A 137 -14.24 12.70 4.30
N GLU A 138 -13.93 13.93 3.95
CA GLU A 138 -14.63 15.11 4.46
C GLU A 138 -16.12 15.13 4.06
N LEU A 139 -16.41 14.83 2.80
CA LEU A 139 -17.78 14.77 2.31
C LEU A 139 -18.57 13.61 2.93
N SER A 140 -17.93 12.46 3.18
CA SER A 140 -18.57 11.31 3.83
C SER A 140 -18.96 11.62 5.28
N VAL A 141 -18.11 12.33 6.02
CA VAL A 141 -18.44 12.78 7.39
C VAL A 141 -19.62 13.74 7.39
N ARG A 142 -19.68 14.68 6.44
CA ARG A 142 -20.83 15.59 6.29
C ARG A 142 -22.10 14.85 5.94
N TYR A 143 -22.03 13.88 5.02
CA TYR A 143 -23.19 13.04 4.71
C TYR A 143 -23.69 12.28 5.95
N LEU A 144 -22.80 11.63 6.69
CA LEU A 144 -23.17 10.87 7.90
C LEU A 144 -23.77 11.77 9.02
N SER A 145 -23.36 13.04 9.08
CA SER A 145 -23.87 13.99 10.09
C SER A 145 -25.24 14.58 9.72
N THR A 146 -25.54 14.74 8.43
CA THR A 146 -26.77 15.41 7.97
C THR A 146 -27.80 14.44 7.37
N LEU A 147 -27.34 13.27 6.88
CA LEU A 147 -28.11 12.29 6.12
C LEU A 147 -28.85 12.89 4.89
N ASP A 148 -28.39 14.03 4.38
CA ASP A 148 -28.96 14.70 3.23
C ASP A 148 -28.42 14.07 1.92
N ALA A 149 -29.33 13.75 1.01
CA ALA A 149 -29.06 13.14 -0.30
C ALA A 149 -28.08 13.97 -1.17
N LYS A 150 -28.01 15.30 -0.97
CA LYS A 150 -27.05 16.15 -1.68
C LYS A 150 -25.62 15.79 -1.32
N TRP A 151 -25.33 15.57 -0.04
CA TRP A 151 -23.99 15.18 0.41
C TRP A 151 -23.61 13.79 -0.04
N LEU A 152 -24.59 12.87 -0.18
CA LEU A 152 -24.36 11.54 -0.76
C LEU A 152 -23.85 11.65 -2.21
N THR A 153 -24.51 12.48 -3.04
CA THR A 153 -24.11 12.69 -4.44
C THR A 153 -22.70 13.26 -4.55
N TYR A 154 -22.35 14.26 -3.73
CA TYR A 154 -21.00 14.83 -3.71
C TYR A 154 -19.96 13.82 -3.21
N THR A 155 -20.29 13.02 -2.21
CA THR A 155 -19.42 11.95 -1.70
C THR A 155 -19.13 10.90 -2.78
N LEU A 156 -20.16 10.44 -3.49
CA LEU A 156 -20.01 9.48 -4.61
C LEU A 156 -19.18 10.07 -5.75
N ALA A 157 -19.43 11.32 -6.12
CA ALA A 157 -18.67 12.01 -7.15
C ALA A 157 -17.18 12.14 -6.74
N ALA A 158 -16.89 12.55 -5.50
CA ALA A 158 -15.53 12.64 -4.98
C ALA A 158 -14.83 11.27 -4.92
N ALA A 159 -15.56 10.21 -4.54
CA ALA A 159 -15.03 8.84 -4.55
C ALA A 159 -14.61 8.41 -5.94
N VAL A 160 -15.47 8.62 -6.96
CA VAL A 160 -15.16 8.28 -8.35
C VAL A 160 -13.98 9.07 -8.88
N ILE A 161 -13.96 10.39 -8.68
CA ILE A 161 -12.85 11.25 -9.11
C ILE A 161 -11.55 10.84 -8.42
N GLY A 162 -11.59 10.66 -7.10
CA GLY A 162 -10.44 10.20 -6.32
C GLY A 162 -9.91 8.87 -6.81
N MET A 163 -10.78 7.91 -7.09
CA MET A 163 -10.41 6.58 -7.60
C MET A 163 -9.78 6.67 -9.01
N VAL A 164 -10.38 7.45 -9.91
CA VAL A 164 -9.87 7.64 -11.29
C VAL A 164 -8.47 8.25 -11.30
N VAL A 165 -8.16 9.14 -10.35
CA VAL A 165 -6.83 9.74 -10.23
C VAL A 165 -5.87 8.83 -9.47
N TYR A 166 -6.30 8.25 -8.35
CA TYR A 166 -5.45 7.47 -7.46
C TYR A 166 -5.00 6.14 -8.08
N VAL A 167 -5.90 5.39 -8.74
CA VAL A 167 -5.57 4.06 -9.28
C VAL A 167 -4.43 4.10 -10.30
N PRO A 168 -4.41 4.96 -11.33
CA PRO A 168 -3.29 5.03 -12.26
C PRO A 168 -1.98 5.49 -11.62
N LEU A 169 -2.03 6.33 -10.57
CA LEU A 169 -0.86 6.78 -9.83
C LEU A 169 -0.30 5.66 -8.94
N SER A 170 -1.15 4.98 -8.18
CA SER A 170 -0.75 3.85 -7.32
C SER A 170 -0.16 2.70 -8.14
N LEU A 171 -0.77 2.34 -9.27
CA LEU A 171 -0.22 1.35 -10.20
C LEU A 171 1.14 1.78 -10.76
N SER A 172 1.33 3.08 -11.03
CA SER A 172 2.61 3.60 -11.53
C SER A 172 3.73 3.52 -10.51
N LEU A 173 3.40 3.60 -9.23
CA LEU A 173 4.33 3.63 -8.09
C LEU A 173 4.38 2.28 -7.34
N SER A 174 3.64 1.27 -7.79
CA SER A 174 3.53 -0.03 -7.12
C SER A 174 4.87 -0.77 -6.98
N MET A 175 5.84 -0.52 -7.89
CA MET A 175 7.13 -1.18 -7.89
C MET A 175 8.23 -0.40 -7.14
N VAL A 176 7.90 0.73 -6.51
CA VAL A 176 8.90 1.64 -5.89
C VAL A 176 9.70 0.94 -4.79
N PHE A 177 9.06 0.20 -3.89
CA PHE A 177 9.75 -0.51 -2.81
C PHE A 177 10.63 -1.66 -3.33
N PHE A 178 10.19 -2.38 -4.34
CA PHE A 178 10.99 -3.41 -5.00
C PHE A 178 12.24 -2.81 -5.65
N LEU A 179 12.08 -1.72 -6.39
CA LEU A 179 13.19 -1.01 -7.04
C LEU A 179 14.17 -0.39 -6.04
N MET A 180 13.68 0.04 -4.88
CA MET A 180 14.52 0.55 -3.81
C MET A 180 15.44 -0.53 -3.22
N LEU A 181 14.97 -1.78 -3.16
CA LEU A 181 15.75 -2.93 -2.71
C LEU A 181 16.77 -3.38 -3.77
N ASP A 182 16.39 -3.32 -5.05
CA ASP A 182 17.21 -3.77 -6.17
C ASP A 182 18.29 -2.74 -6.56
N PHE A 183 18.00 -1.44 -6.38
CA PHE A 183 18.89 -0.33 -6.70
C PHE A 183 19.10 0.61 -5.51
N PRO A 184 19.80 0.17 -4.45
CA PRO A 184 19.95 0.95 -3.22
C PRO A 184 20.73 2.26 -3.39
N ASP A 185 21.58 2.37 -4.42
CA ASP A 185 22.40 3.55 -4.68
C ASP A 185 21.62 4.70 -5.31
N LYS A 186 20.48 4.42 -5.95
CA LYS A 186 19.67 5.44 -6.61
C LYS A 186 18.97 6.37 -5.62
N GLY A 187 18.82 7.64 -6.01
CA GLY A 187 18.08 8.63 -5.24
C GLY A 187 16.56 8.39 -5.27
N THR A 188 15.85 8.88 -4.25
CA THR A 188 14.38 8.75 -4.14
C THR A 188 13.64 9.18 -5.41
N LYS A 189 14.01 10.34 -5.99
CA LYS A 189 13.38 10.85 -7.22
C LYS A 189 13.64 9.95 -8.43
N GLU A 190 14.81 9.34 -8.50
CA GLU A 190 15.17 8.42 -9.58
C GLU A 190 14.39 7.13 -9.49
N ILE A 191 14.23 6.57 -8.27
CA ILE A 191 13.45 5.36 -8.04
C ILE A 191 11.98 5.58 -8.41
N LEU A 192 11.38 6.72 -8.01
CA LEU A 192 10.01 7.07 -8.38
C LEU A 192 9.85 7.17 -9.90
N LYS A 193 10.76 7.87 -10.59
CA LYS A 193 10.75 7.96 -12.05
C LYS A 193 10.95 6.61 -12.72
N LEU A 194 11.84 5.77 -12.17
CA LEU A 194 12.11 4.43 -12.68
C LEU A 194 10.87 3.54 -12.56
N SER A 195 10.17 3.57 -11.42
CA SER A 195 8.91 2.85 -11.25
C SER A 195 7.87 3.26 -12.30
N MET A 196 7.66 4.56 -12.47
CA MET A 196 6.74 5.08 -13.50
C MET A 196 7.15 4.64 -14.91
N ARG A 197 8.44 4.58 -15.21
CA ARG A 197 8.97 4.17 -16.51
C ARG A 197 8.74 2.68 -16.76
N ILE A 198 9.08 1.82 -15.80
CA ILE A 198 8.91 0.37 -15.91
C ILE A 198 7.43 0.00 -16.02
N MET A 199 6.57 0.70 -15.27
CA MET A 199 5.12 0.45 -15.30
C MET A 199 4.42 1.04 -16.54
N LYS A 200 5.12 1.84 -17.35
CA LYS A 200 4.57 2.35 -18.62
C LYS A 200 4.33 1.17 -19.57
N GLY A 201 3.05 0.97 -19.95
CA GLY A 201 2.61 -0.18 -20.77
C GLY A 201 2.21 -1.42 -19.96
N HIS A 202 2.56 -1.52 -18.67
CA HIS A 202 2.25 -2.68 -17.82
C HIS A 202 1.18 -2.42 -16.76
N LYS A 203 0.67 -1.16 -16.64
CA LYS A 203 -0.37 -0.79 -15.67
C LYS A 203 -1.64 -1.62 -15.81
N CYS A 204 -2.15 -1.78 -17.04
CA CYS A 204 -3.36 -2.59 -17.29
C CYS A 204 -3.13 -4.05 -16.92
N ARG A 205 -1.93 -4.59 -17.15
CA ARG A 205 -1.59 -5.96 -16.79
C ARG A 205 -1.63 -6.16 -15.27
N LEU A 206 -1.06 -5.22 -14.50
CA LEU A 206 -1.12 -5.24 -13.05
C LEU A 206 -2.56 -5.03 -12.56
N PHE A 207 -3.26 -4.05 -13.08
CA PHE A 207 -4.65 -3.77 -12.73
C PHE A 207 -5.56 -5.00 -12.89
N VAL A 208 -5.46 -5.70 -14.03
CA VAL A 208 -6.24 -6.91 -14.28
C VAL A 208 -5.79 -8.07 -13.38
N LEU A 209 -4.50 -8.12 -12.99
CA LEU A 209 -4.02 -9.08 -11.99
C LEU A 209 -4.67 -8.82 -10.62
N GLU A 210 -4.71 -7.56 -10.15
CA GLU A 210 -5.36 -7.16 -8.90
C GLU A 210 -6.86 -7.41 -8.94
N LEU A 211 -7.56 -7.04 -10.02
CA LEU A 211 -8.97 -7.34 -10.23
C LEU A 211 -9.28 -8.84 -10.11
N SER A 212 -8.36 -9.69 -10.55
CA SER A 212 -8.54 -11.14 -10.49
C SER A 212 -8.52 -11.72 -9.06
N PHE A 213 -8.21 -10.91 -8.03
CA PHE A 213 -8.34 -11.27 -6.62
C PHE A 213 -9.69 -10.87 -6.03
N ILE A 214 -10.49 -10.02 -6.70
CA ILE A 214 -11.78 -9.56 -6.17
C ILE A 214 -12.71 -10.71 -5.77
N PRO A 215 -12.89 -11.79 -6.56
CA PRO A 215 -13.73 -12.90 -6.14
C PRO A 215 -13.27 -13.56 -4.82
N LEU A 216 -11.94 -13.66 -4.63
CA LEU A 216 -11.38 -14.18 -3.39
C LEU A 216 -11.55 -13.22 -2.22
N VAL A 217 -11.42 -11.90 -2.46
CA VAL A 217 -11.72 -10.88 -1.45
C VAL A 217 -13.17 -10.94 -1.01
N CYS A 218 -14.11 -11.06 -1.96
CA CYS A 218 -15.55 -11.23 -1.64
C CYS A 218 -15.79 -12.49 -0.79
N LEU A 219 -15.11 -13.59 -1.11
CA LEU A 219 -15.19 -14.83 -0.31
C LEU A 219 -14.62 -14.62 1.10
N CYS A 220 -13.52 -13.87 1.24
CA CYS A 220 -12.93 -13.52 2.53
C CYS A 220 -13.86 -12.63 3.37
N LEU A 221 -14.62 -11.73 2.75
CA LEU A 221 -15.62 -10.91 3.45
C LEU A 221 -16.73 -11.78 4.03
N LEU A 222 -17.16 -12.83 3.34
CA LEU A 222 -18.15 -13.79 3.86
C LEU A 222 -17.64 -14.56 5.10
N SER A 223 -16.31 -14.69 5.26
CA SER A 223 -15.68 -15.28 6.44
C SER A 223 -15.35 -14.24 7.53
N PHE A 224 -16.06 -13.12 7.60
CA PHE A 224 -15.77 -12.01 8.52
C PHE A 224 -14.32 -11.49 8.43
N GLY A 225 -13.71 -11.57 7.25
CA GLY A 225 -12.35 -11.10 7.03
C GLY A 225 -11.23 -12.07 7.42
N ILE A 226 -11.55 -13.21 8.08
CA ILE A 226 -10.53 -14.20 8.51
C ILE A 226 -9.73 -14.70 7.31
N GLY A 227 -10.37 -14.90 6.14
CA GLY A 227 -9.72 -15.32 4.91
C GLY A 227 -8.64 -14.36 4.42
N MET A 228 -8.67 -13.08 4.80
CA MET A 228 -7.65 -12.09 4.43
C MET A 228 -6.26 -12.44 4.99
N LEU A 229 -6.17 -13.15 6.10
CA LEU A 229 -4.89 -13.60 6.67
C LEU A 229 -4.10 -14.47 5.71
N TRP A 230 -4.78 -15.26 4.89
CA TRP A 230 -4.16 -16.12 3.86
C TRP A 230 -4.09 -15.44 2.50
N LEU A 231 -5.10 -14.62 2.18
CA LEU A 231 -5.16 -13.95 0.89
C LEU A 231 -4.09 -12.84 0.76
N THR A 232 -3.85 -12.07 1.81
CA THR A 232 -2.91 -10.93 1.77
C THR A 232 -1.46 -11.38 1.48
N PRO A 233 -0.88 -12.40 2.15
CA PRO A 233 0.44 -12.90 1.78
C PRO A 233 0.48 -13.47 0.36
N TYR A 234 -0.60 -14.10 -0.11
CA TYR A 234 -0.68 -14.58 -1.48
C TYR A 234 -0.67 -13.44 -2.52
N MET A 235 -1.38 -12.35 -2.25
CA MET A 235 -1.34 -11.14 -3.08
C MET A 235 0.07 -10.52 -3.11
N ASN A 236 0.71 -10.34 -1.95
CA ASN A 236 2.05 -9.78 -1.85
C ASN A 236 3.09 -10.64 -2.57
N MET A 237 2.99 -11.97 -2.45
CA MET A 237 3.86 -12.89 -3.18
C MET A 237 3.64 -12.80 -4.69
N THR A 238 2.38 -12.67 -5.13
CA THR A 238 2.07 -12.48 -6.56
C THR A 238 2.65 -11.16 -7.09
N MET A 239 2.67 -10.10 -6.27
CA MET A 239 3.32 -8.83 -6.61
C MET A 239 4.84 -8.98 -6.74
N ALA A 240 5.49 -9.74 -5.85
CA ALA A 240 6.92 -10.04 -5.96
C ALA A 240 7.24 -10.83 -7.25
N MET A 241 6.41 -11.82 -7.59
CA MET A 241 6.57 -12.58 -8.84
C MET A 241 6.33 -11.71 -10.08
N PHE A 242 5.37 -10.78 -10.02
CA PHE A 242 5.14 -9.82 -11.10
C PHE A 242 6.34 -8.89 -11.29
N PHE A 243 6.94 -8.38 -10.20
CA PHE A 243 8.17 -7.58 -10.27
C PHE A 243 9.32 -8.36 -10.92
N LEU A 244 9.58 -9.58 -10.49
CA LEU A 244 10.61 -10.43 -11.07
C LEU A 244 10.37 -10.71 -12.57
N ASP A 245 9.11 -10.85 -12.97
CA ASP A 245 8.75 -11.04 -14.39
C ASP A 245 9.01 -9.76 -15.23
N LEU A 246 8.81 -8.58 -14.66
CA LEU A 246 9.15 -7.30 -15.30
C LEU A 246 10.66 -7.11 -15.46
N MET A 247 11.45 -7.56 -14.46
CA MET A 247 12.90 -7.39 -14.40
C MET A 247 13.68 -8.46 -15.17
N LYS A 248 13.02 -9.53 -15.66
CA LYS A 248 13.69 -10.55 -16.48
C LYS A 248 14.43 -9.92 -17.65
N PRO A 249 15.70 -10.27 -17.87
CA PRO A 249 16.41 -9.86 -19.07
C PRO A 249 15.69 -10.37 -20.33
N GLU A 250 15.81 -9.60 -21.40
CA GLU A 250 15.36 -10.05 -22.71
C GLU A 250 16.12 -11.35 -23.05
N LYS A 251 15.40 -12.42 -23.31
CA LYS A 251 16.08 -13.67 -23.76
C LYS A 251 16.74 -13.35 -25.09
N GLU A 252 18.07 -13.33 -25.13
CA GLU A 252 18.80 -13.46 -26.35
C GLU A 252 18.38 -14.79 -26.95
N VAL A 253 17.71 -14.73 -28.09
CA VAL A 253 17.49 -15.91 -28.92
C VAL A 253 18.85 -16.24 -29.50
N THR A 254 19.58 -17.14 -28.83
CA THR A 254 20.72 -17.83 -29.45
C THR A 254 20.15 -18.55 -30.67
N ALA A 255 20.53 -18.03 -31.82
CA ALA A 255 20.25 -18.60 -33.13
C ALA A 255 21.03 -19.94 -33.28
#